data_710ef931f64e8a721293cfd042f3479b
#
_entry.id   710ef931f64e8a721293cfd042f3479b
#
_cell.length_a   1.000
_cell.length_b   1.000
_cell.length_c   1.000
_cell.angle_alpha   90.00
_cell.angle_beta   90.00
_cell.angle_gamma   90.00
#
_symmetry.space_group_name_H-M   'P 1'
#
loop_
_entity.id
_entity.type
_entity.pdbx_description
1 polymer ?
#
loop_
_entity_poly.entity_id
_entity_poly.type
_entity_poly.pdbx_seq_one_letter_code
_entity_poly.pdbx_strand_id
1 'polypeptide(L)'
;MQDVYIDKPGLQELPQIKERISFLYLERCLINRQDSAISISDERGTVNVPAASLSIIILGPGTNITHRAMELAGDVGTGIIWTGEHGVRFYASGSAMTHSAALLVQQAKLVSNTQTRLGVARRMYQMRFPDEDVTGLTMQQLRGKEGARVRRIYRECSRKTNVEWKGREYNPEDFLDGTPVNQALSAGNACLYGLAHSVIAALGCSPGLGFVHTGHDRSFVYDVADLYKAESVSYTHLRAHETEAD
;
A
#
# COMPACT_ATOMS: atom_id res chain seq x y z
N MET A 1 -37.46 -9.57 -22.54
CA MET A 1 -36.63 -9.63 -21.31
C MET A 1 -36.52 -8.19 -20.83
N GLN A 2 -37.22 -7.84 -19.74
CA GLN A 2 -37.08 -6.51 -19.15
C GLN A 2 -35.69 -6.43 -18.48
N ASP A 3 -34.86 -5.49 -18.92
CA ASP A 3 -33.64 -5.15 -18.22
C ASP A 3 -34.05 -4.64 -16.83
N VAL A 4 -33.77 -5.44 -15.80
CA VAL A 4 -33.88 -5.01 -14.41
C VAL A 4 -32.73 -4.02 -14.19
N TYR A 5 -33.05 -2.74 -14.26
CA TYR A 5 -32.12 -1.67 -13.92
C TYR A 5 -31.88 -1.73 -12.40
N ILE A 6 -30.77 -2.34 -11.98
CA ILE A 6 -30.36 -2.30 -10.58
C ILE A 6 -29.78 -0.91 -10.35
N ASP A 7 -30.45 -0.11 -9.53
CA ASP A 7 -29.96 1.21 -9.13
C ASP A 7 -28.55 1.10 -8.51
N LYS A 8 -27.68 2.06 -8.84
CA LYS A 8 -26.35 2.12 -8.22
C LYS A 8 -26.52 2.38 -6.73
N PRO A 9 -25.85 1.61 -5.85
CA PRO A 9 -25.94 1.85 -4.41
C PRO A 9 -25.44 3.26 -4.08
N GLY A 10 -26.19 3.97 -3.24
CA GLY A 10 -25.75 5.26 -2.73
C GLY A 10 -24.46 5.14 -1.91
N LEU A 11 -23.63 6.18 -1.89
CA LEU A 11 -22.37 6.19 -1.12
C LEU A 11 -22.55 5.86 0.37
N GLN A 12 -23.73 6.14 0.94
CA GLN A 12 -24.08 5.84 2.33
C GLN A 12 -24.44 4.36 2.56
N GLU A 13 -24.77 3.62 1.49
CA GLU A 13 -25.13 2.21 1.53
C GLU A 13 -23.92 1.28 1.38
N LEU A 14 -22.77 1.83 0.98
CA LEU A 14 -21.54 1.06 0.84
C LEU A 14 -20.85 0.86 2.21
N PRO A 15 -20.28 -0.33 2.47
CA PRO A 15 -19.48 -0.56 3.66
C PRO A 15 -18.37 0.48 3.79
N GLN A 16 -18.10 0.95 5.02
CA GLN A 16 -16.98 1.85 5.26
C GLN A 16 -15.65 1.14 4.96
N ILE A 17 -14.61 1.88 4.55
CA ILE A 17 -13.30 1.31 4.18
C ILE A 17 -12.74 0.38 5.27
N LYS A 18 -12.92 0.73 6.55
CA LYS A 18 -12.47 -0.08 7.70
C LYS A 18 -13.18 -1.45 7.83
N GLU A 19 -14.34 -1.61 7.19
CA GLU A 19 -15.17 -2.81 7.23
C GLU A 19 -14.95 -3.71 6.00
N ARG A 20 -14.19 -3.22 5.02
CA ARG A 20 -13.88 -3.94 3.79
C ARG A 20 -12.64 -4.83 3.95
N ILE A 21 -12.53 -5.86 3.13
CA ILE A 21 -11.30 -6.63 2.95
C ILE A 21 -10.21 -5.66 2.49
N SER A 22 -9.10 -5.57 3.22
CA SER A 22 -8.07 -4.56 2.99
C SER A 22 -7.49 -4.61 1.59
N PHE A 23 -7.15 -5.81 1.11
CA PHE A 23 -6.71 -6.01 -0.28
C PHE A 23 -6.92 -7.45 -0.72
N LEU A 24 -7.00 -7.65 -2.04
CA LEU A 24 -7.01 -8.95 -2.69
C LEU A 24 -5.94 -8.94 -3.79
N TYR A 25 -4.93 -9.82 -3.66
CA TYR A 25 -3.91 -10.02 -4.71
C TYR A 25 -4.36 -11.12 -5.66
N LEU A 26 -4.29 -10.83 -6.96
CA LEU A 26 -4.70 -11.74 -8.03
C LEU A 26 -3.64 -11.78 -9.12
N GLU A 27 -3.31 -12.97 -9.60
CA GLU A 27 -2.47 -13.19 -10.78
C GLU A 27 -2.99 -14.38 -11.61
N ARG A 28 -2.66 -14.39 -12.90
CA ARG A 28 -3.02 -15.47 -13.85
C ARG A 28 -4.50 -15.81 -13.84
N CYS A 29 -5.35 -14.80 -13.85
CA CYS A 29 -6.80 -14.97 -13.83
C CYS A 29 -7.52 -13.98 -14.75
N LEU A 30 -8.76 -14.29 -15.05
CA LEU A 30 -9.70 -13.40 -15.73
C LEU A 30 -10.65 -12.80 -14.69
N ILE A 31 -10.73 -11.48 -14.68
CA ILE A 31 -11.64 -10.73 -13.81
C ILE A 31 -12.77 -10.17 -14.63
N ASN A 32 -13.99 -10.52 -14.26
CA ASN A 32 -15.19 -10.06 -14.91
C ASN A 32 -16.21 -9.55 -13.88
N ARG A 33 -17.31 -9.00 -14.35
CA ARG A 33 -18.48 -8.62 -13.54
C ARG A 33 -19.55 -9.69 -13.65
N GLN A 34 -20.07 -10.09 -12.50
CA GLN A 34 -21.30 -10.86 -12.40
C GLN A 34 -22.22 -10.16 -11.39
N ASP A 35 -23.26 -9.50 -11.90
CA ASP A 35 -24.16 -8.65 -11.12
C ASP A 35 -23.41 -7.57 -10.32
N SER A 36 -23.46 -7.61 -8.99
CA SER A 36 -22.74 -6.72 -8.07
C SER A 36 -21.45 -7.34 -7.54
N ALA A 37 -20.96 -8.43 -8.14
CA ALA A 37 -19.73 -9.11 -7.72
C ALA A 37 -18.65 -9.04 -8.79
N ILE A 38 -17.41 -9.02 -8.33
CA ILE A 38 -16.21 -9.29 -9.11
C ILE A 38 -16.10 -10.81 -9.24
N SER A 39 -16.19 -11.31 -10.46
CA SER A 39 -16.01 -12.73 -10.80
C SER A 39 -14.57 -12.96 -11.20
N ILE A 40 -13.89 -13.86 -10.49
CA ILE A 40 -12.47 -14.20 -10.68
C ILE A 40 -12.40 -15.64 -11.14
N SER A 41 -11.89 -15.86 -12.36
CA SER A 41 -11.78 -17.19 -12.97
C SER A 41 -10.32 -17.53 -13.24
N ASP A 42 -9.87 -18.68 -12.75
CA ASP A 42 -8.55 -19.28 -13.02
C ASP A 42 -8.71 -20.78 -13.35
N GLU A 43 -7.62 -21.51 -13.46
CA GLU A 43 -7.62 -22.95 -13.75
C GLU A 43 -8.33 -23.80 -12.67
N ARG A 44 -8.47 -23.28 -11.45
CA ARG A 44 -9.12 -23.96 -10.31
C ARG A 44 -10.64 -23.74 -10.28
N GLY A 45 -11.14 -22.76 -11.03
CA GLY A 45 -12.57 -22.46 -11.12
C GLY A 45 -12.88 -20.97 -11.05
N THR A 46 -14.12 -20.65 -10.66
CA THR A 46 -14.61 -19.27 -10.58
C THR A 46 -15.07 -18.96 -9.16
N VAL A 47 -14.62 -17.82 -8.63
CA VAL A 47 -15.05 -17.28 -7.33
C VAL A 47 -15.66 -15.91 -7.55
N ASN A 48 -16.80 -15.66 -6.90
CA ASN A 48 -17.47 -14.36 -6.92
C ASN A 48 -17.29 -13.66 -5.58
N VAL A 49 -16.77 -12.43 -5.61
CA VAL A 49 -16.55 -11.59 -4.44
C VAL A 49 -17.39 -10.33 -4.56
N PRO A 50 -18.27 -10.02 -3.60
CA PRO A 50 -19.03 -8.78 -3.62
C PRO A 50 -18.10 -7.57 -3.75
N ALA A 51 -18.25 -6.76 -4.81
CA ALA A 51 -17.31 -5.68 -5.10
C ALA A 51 -17.23 -4.66 -3.96
N ALA A 52 -18.35 -4.34 -3.32
CA ALA A 52 -18.42 -3.41 -2.20
C ALA A 52 -17.68 -3.89 -0.93
N SER A 53 -17.34 -5.18 -0.83
CA SER A 53 -16.57 -5.73 0.30
C SER A 53 -15.06 -5.56 0.15
N LEU A 54 -14.57 -5.11 -1.02
CA LEU A 54 -13.16 -4.95 -1.32
C LEU A 54 -12.73 -3.50 -1.21
N SER A 55 -11.61 -3.23 -0.54
CA SER A 55 -10.96 -1.92 -0.58
C SER A 55 -10.09 -1.78 -1.81
N ILE A 56 -9.27 -2.80 -2.10
CA ILE A 56 -8.25 -2.76 -3.14
C ILE A 56 -8.13 -4.13 -3.81
N ILE A 57 -7.99 -4.12 -5.13
CA ILE A 57 -7.59 -5.28 -5.92
C ILE A 57 -6.21 -5.01 -6.49
N ILE A 58 -5.24 -5.88 -6.18
CA ILE A 58 -3.88 -5.82 -6.69
C ILE A 58 -3.75 -6.86 -7.81
N LEU A 59 -3.48 -6.39 -9.02
CA LEU A 59 -3.38 -7.18 -10.24
C LEU A 59 -1.91 -7.48 -10.55
N GLY A 60 -1.52 -8.74 -10.40
CA GLY A 60 -0.22 -9.26 -10.78
C GLY A 60 -0.17 -9.74 -12.25
N PRO A 61 0.95 -10.33 -12.67
CA PRO A 61 1.14 -10.81 -14.04
C PRO A 61 0.09 -11.83 -14.49
N GLY A 62 -0.23 -11.79 -15.79
CA GLY A 62 -1.19 -12.72 -16.38
C GLY A 62 -2.66 -12.46 -16.02
N THR A 63 -2.95 -11.35 -15.36
CA THR A 63 -4.32 -10.95 -15.02
C THR A 63 -4.94 -10.14 -16.16
N ASN A 64 -6.18 -10.51 -16.51
CA ASN A 64 -7.01 -9.77 -17.43
C ASN A 64 -8.25 -9.25 -16.72
N ILE A 65 -8.57 -7.97 -16.89
CA ILE A 65 -9.76 -7.36 -16.31
C ILE A 65 -10.66 -6.78 -17.40
N THR A 66 -11.95 -7.08 -17.35
CA THR A 66 -12.91 -6.55 -18.33
C THR A 66 -13.31 -5.13 -17.96
N HIS A 67 -13.75 -4.37 -18.99
CA HIS A 67 -14.28 -3.01 -18.79
C HIS A 67 -15.44 -2.98 -17.78
N ARG A 68 -16.34 -3.98 -17.81
CA ARG A 68 -17.47 -4.06 -16.87
C ARG A 68 -17.02 -4.29 -15.42
N ALA A 69 -15.94 -5.04 -15.20
CA ALA A 69 -15.37 -5.21 -13.87
C ALA A 69 -14.71 -3.90 -13.37
N MET A 70 -14.03 -3.16 -14.26
CA MET A 70 -13.50 -1.83 -13.95
C MET A 70 -14.58 -0.82 -13.61
N GLU A 71 -15.68 -0.80 -14.38
CA GLU A 71 -16.84 0.03 -14.13
C GLU A 71 -17.42 -0.24 -12.74
N LEU A 72 -17.66 -1.52 -12.42
CA LEU A 72 -18.19 -1.92 -11.11
C LEU A 72 -17.24 -1.49 -9.98
N ALA A 73 -15.94 -1.73 -10.13
CA ALA A 73 -14.95 -1.31 -9.13
C ALA A 73 -14.97 0.21 -8.92
N GLY A 74 -15.07 0.99 -9.99
CA GLY A 74 -15.22 2.45 -9.93
C GLY A 74 -16.49 2.91 -9.23
N ASP A 75 -17.63 2.26 -9.55
CA ASP A 75 -18.94 2.59 -8.97
C ASP A 75 -19.00 2.36 -7.46
N VAL A 76 -18.35 1.30 -6.95
CA VAL A 76 -18.33 0.98 -5.52
C VAL A 76 -17.10 1.54 -4.78
N GLY A 77 -16.20 2.20 -5.52
CA GLY A 77 -14.99 2.79 -4.97
C GLY A 77 -13.93 1.77 -4.54
N THR A 78 -13.82 0.64 -5.21
CA THR A 78 -12.72 -0.31 -5.03
C THR A 78 -11.51 0.17 -5.81
N GLY A 79 -10.38 0.37 -5.12
CA GLY A 79 -9.11 0.73 -5.75
C GLY A 79 -8.54 -0.44 -6.57
N ILE A 80 -7.92 -0.13 -7.70
CA ILE A 80 -7.24 -1.12 -8.52
C ILE A 80 -5.79 -0.71 -8.71
N ILE A 81 -4.88 -1.68 -8.53
CA ILE A 81 -3.44 -1.48 -8.70
C ILE A 81 -2.90 -2.55 -9.63
N TRP A 82 -2.06 -2.16 -10.58
CA TRP A 82 -1.26 -3.07 -11.39
C TRP A 82 0.15 -3.16 -10.84
N THR A 83 0.61 -4.40 -10.62
CA THR A 83 1.93 -4.69 -10.09
C THR A 83 2.67 -5.73 -10.95
N GLY A 84 3.98 -5.80 -10.80
CA GLY A 84 4.78 -6.93 -11.29
C GLY A 84 4.62 -8.17 -10.42
N GLU A 85 5.40 -9.19 -10.72
CA GLU A 85 5.45 -10.44 -9.94
C GLU A 85 5.62 -10.17 -8.45
N HIS A 86 4.90 -10.92 -7.64
CA HIS A 86 4.92 -10.83 -6.18
C HIS A 86 4.64 -9.42 -5.62
N GLY A 87 3.98 -8.56 -6.41
CA GLY A 87 3.68 -7.18 -6.00
C GLY A 87 4.89 -6.25 -5.93
N VAL A 88 6.05 -6.64 -6.45
CA VAL A 88 7.33 -5.93 -6.27
C VAL A 88 7.44 -4.62 -7.03
N ARG A 89 6.79 -4.51 -8.19
CA ARG A 89 6.78 -3.30 -9.03
C ARG A 89 5.39 -2.73 -9.09
N PHE A 90 5.25 -1.44 -8.85
CA PHE A 90 4.03 -0.70 -9.08
C PHE A 90 4.03 -0.14 -10.50
N TYR A 91 2.96 -0.37 -11.26
CA TYR A 91 2.83 0.12 -12.64
C TYR A 91 1.77 1.20 -12.77
N ALA A 92 0.58 1.00 -12.20
CA ALA A 92 -0.53 1.92 -12.33
C ALA A 92 -1.54 1.75 -11.19
N SER A 93 -2.38 2.76 -10.97
CA SER A 93 -3.56 2.69 -10.10
C SER A 93 -4.80 3.21 -10.82
N GLY A 94 -5.94 2.62 -10.50
CA GLY A 94 -7.26 3.08 -10.95
C GLY A 94 -7.87 4.13 -10.05
N SER A 95 -9.13 4.52 -10.32
CA SER A 95 -9.81 5.71 -9.86
C SER A 95 -9.88 5.92 -8.33
N ALA A 96 -9.98 7.19 -7.94
CA ALA A 96 -10.22 7.61 -6.57
C ALA A 96 -11.68 7.35 -6.14
N MET A 97 -11.86 7.02 -4.85
CA MET A 97 -13.20 6.88 -4.24
C MET A 97 -13.87 8.24 -3.98
N THR A 98 -13.07 9.29 -3.79
CA THR A 98 -13.58 10.61 -3.44
C THR A 98 -13.77 11.50 -4.67
N HIS A 99 -14.85 12.25 -4.68
CA HIS A 99 -15.08 13.36 -5.63
C HIS A 99 -14.69 14.74 -5.04
N SER A 100 -14.09 14.75 -3.83
CA SER A 100 -13.69 15.96 -3.12
C SER A 100 -12.20 16.24 -3.30
N ALA A 101 -11.86 17.46 -3.71
CA ALA A 101 -10.47 17.94 -3.75
C ALA A 101 -10.00 18.57 -2.42
N ALA A 102 -10.81 18.54 -1.37
CA ALA A 102 -10.52 19.25 -0.12
C ALA A 102 -9.20 18.81 0.52
N LEU A 103 -8.95 17.50 0.60
CA LEU A 103 -7.71 16.97 1.16
C LEU A 103 -6.50 17.26 0.26
N LEU A 104 -6.64 17.23 -1.07
CA LEU A 104 -5.59 17.61 -2.01
C LEU A 104 -5.18 19.07 -1.82
N VAL A 105 -6.15 19.97 -1.74
CA VAL A 105 -5.89 21.40 -1.52
C VAL A 105 -5.19 21.63 -0.19
N GLN A 106 -5.63 20.95 0.87
CA GLN A 106 -4.98 21.03 2.18
C GLN A 106 -3.56 20.45 2.15
N GLN A 107 -3.35 19.30 1.53
CA GLN A 107 -2.02 18.69 1.36
C GLN A 107 -1.08 19.65 0.64
N ALA A 108 -1.50 20.22 -0.49
CA ALA A 108 -0.72 21.17 -1.26
C ALA A 108 -0.33 22.40 -0.42
N LYS A 109 -1.29 22.98 0.33
CA LYS A 109 -1.05 24.11 1.23
C LYS A 109 -0.01 23.79 2.32
N LEU A 110 -0.12 22.61 2.94
CA LEU A 110 0.79 22.19 4.02
C LEU A 110 2.20 21.85 3.51
N VAL A 111 2.32 21.24 2.33
CA VAL A 111 3.62 20.87 1.73
C VAL A 111 4.37 22.12 1.21
N SER A 112 3.66 23.09 0.67
CA SER A 112 4.26 24.30 0.04
C SER A 112 4.94 25.24 1.04
N ASN A 113 4.61 25.17 2.32
CA ASN A 113 5.23 25.99 3.36
C ASN A 113 6.17 25.12 4.22
N THR A 114 7.43 25.54 4.35
CA THR A 114 8.47 24.79 5.06
C THR A 114 8.14 24.56 6.54
N GLN A 115 7.50 25.53 7.20
CA GLN A 115 7.14 25.43 8.63
C GLN A 115 6.02 24.40 8.83
N THR A 116 4.94 24.49 8.06
CA THR A 116 3.81 23.55 8.15
C THR A 116 4.21 22.17 7.72
N ARG A 117 5.02 22.03 6.67
CA ARG A 117 5.58 20.76 6.22
C ARG A 117 6.41 20.10 7.32
N LEU A 118 7.30 20.84 7.99
CA LEU A 118 8.08 20.30 9.11
C LEU A 118 7.18 19.90 10.29
N GLY A 119 6.13 20.68 10.55
CA GLY A 119 5.14 20.36 11.56
C GLY A 119 4.44 19.03 11.30
N VAL A 120 4.01 18.75 10.06
CA VAL A 120 3.43 17.48 9.67
C VAL A 120 4.46 16.35 9.77
N ALA A 121 5.67 16.55 9.27
CA ALA A 121 6.74 15.55 9.39
C ALA A 121 7.00 15.15 10.84
N ARG A 122 7.08 16.10 11.78
CA ARG A 122 7.23 15.81 13.22
C ARG A 122 6.09 14.95 13.75
N ARG A 123 4.84 15.25 13.35
CA ARG A 123 3.68 14.42 13.75
C ARG A 123 3.78 13.00 13.20
N MET A 124 4.20 12.82 11.95
CA MET A 124 4.43 11.48 11.38
C MET A 124 5.51 10.72 12.12
N TYR A 125 6.62 11.37 12.47
CA TYR A 125 7.67 10.75 13.29
C TYR A 125 7.18 10.41 14.71
N GLN A 126 6.35 11.27 15.32
CA GLN A 126 5.75 11.00 16.62
C GLN A 126 4.79 9.80 16.59
N MET A 127 4.01 9.66 15.51
CA MET A 127 3.14 8.47 15.32
C MET A 127 3.96 7.19 15.18
N ARG A 128 5.07 7.25 14.46
CA ARG A 128 5.94 6.09 14.23
C ARG A 128 6.79 5.72 15.47
N PHE A 129 7.15 6.70 16.28
CA PHE A 129 8.01 6.56 17.46
C PHE A 129 7.39 7.31 18.65
N PRO A 130 6.32 6.77 19.24
CA PRO A 130 5.53 7.48 20.25
C PRO A 130 6.32 7.84 21.52
N ASP A 131 7.34 7.05 21.88
CA ASP A 131 8.14 7.23 23.09
C ASP A 131 9.26 8.27 22.93
N GLU A 132 9.38 8.91 21.77
CA GLU A 132 10.47 9.85 21.51
C GLU A 132 9.98 11.28 21.35
N ASP A 133 10.65 12.21 22.04
CA ASP A 133 10.44 13.62 21.81
C ASP A 133 11.07 14.07 20.47
N VAL A 134 10.22 14.50 19.57
CA VAL A 134 10.59 15.06 18.25
C VAL A 134 10.37 16.56 18.18
N THR A 135 9.94 17.17 19.29
CA THR A 135 9.68 18.61 19.40
C THR A 135 10.98 19.38 19.13
N GLY A 136 10.91 20.40 18.29
CA GLY A 136 12.08 21.23 17.97
C GLY A 136 13.09 20.61 16.99
N LEU A 137 12.99 19.32 16.63
CA LEU A 137 13.93 18.71 15.69
C LEU A 137 13.75 19.24 14.27
N THR A 138 14.87 19.47 13.58
CA THR A 138 14.89 19.77 12.14
C THR A 138 14.63 18.52 11.31
N MET A 139 14.29 18.69 10.03
CA MET A 139 14.11 17.57 9.12
C MET A 139 15.36 16.67 9.03
N GLN A 140 16.55 17.27 9.02
CA GLN A 140 17.80 16.53 8.98
C GLN A 140 18.00 15.67 10.24
N GLN A 141 17.70 16.22 11.42
CA GLN A 141 17.79 15.50 12.68
C GLN A 141 16.76 14.36 12.76
N LEU A 142 15.54 14.57 12.29
CA LEU A 142 14.50 13.53 12.20
C LEU A 142 14.98 12.36 11.34
N ARG A 143 15.47 12.62 10.13
CA ARG A 143 16.01 11.58 9.22
C ARG A 143 17.21 10.85 9.80
N GLY A 144 18.12 11.56 10.48
CA GLY A 144 19.28 10.95 11.14
C GLY A 144 18.88 9.98 12.24
N LYS A 145 17.94 10.38 13.09
CA LYS A 145 17.39 9.51 14.15
C LYS A 145 16.67 8.29 13.56
N GLU A 146 15.89 8.47 12.49
CA GLU A 146 15.20 7.39 11.82
C GLU A 146 16.14 6.28 11.38
N GLY A 147 17.21 6.62 10.67
CA GLY A 147 18.18 5.62 10.20
C GLY A 147 18.79 4.78 11.32
N ALA A 148 19.05 5.38 12.48
CA ALA A 148 19.56 4.67 13.65
C ALA A 148 18.52 3.70 14.24
N ARG A 149 17.24 4.13 14.32
CA ARG A 149 16.13 3.32 14.83
C ARG A 149 15.81 2.14 13.95
N VAL A 150 15.72 2.39 12.64
CA VAL A 150 15.47 1.33 11.66
C VAL A 150 16.54 0.24 11.76
N ARG A 151 17.84 0.61 11.81
CA ARG A 151 18.92 -0.36 12.01
C ARG A 151 18.82 -1.12 13.33
N ARG A 152 18.31 -0.49 14.39
CA ARG A 152 18.07 -1.16 15.68
C ARG A 152 16.96 -2.20 15.55
N ILE A 153 15.82 -1.86 14.94
CA ILE A 153 14.69 -2.77 14.75
C ILE A 153 15.14 -4.00 13.96
N TYR A 154 15.84 -3.84 12.84
CA TYR A 154 16.33 -4.98 12.05
C TYR A 154 17.24 -5.89 12.87
N ARG A 155 18.17 -5.33 13.65
CA ARG A 155 19.05 -6.13 14.52
C ARG A 155 18.29 -6.85 15.63
N GLU A 156 17.28 -6.23 16.19
CA GLU A 156 16.43 -6.85 17.21
C GLU A 156 15.57 -7.99 16.62
N CYS A 157 14.98 -7.79 15.45
CA CYS A 157 14.25 -8.84 14.74
C CYS A 157 15.17 -10.01 14.38
N SER A 158 16.34 -9.76 13.79
CA SER A 158 17.34 -10.78 13.48
C SER A 158 17.71 -11.62 14.72
N ARG A 159 17.96 -10.97 15.88
CA ARG A 159 18.27 -11.70 17.12
C ARG A 159 17.09 -12.52 17.67
N LYS A 160 15.87 -12.01 17.56
CA LYS A 160 14.67 -12.70 18.06
C LYS A 160 14.30 -13.91 17.22
N THR A 161 14.53 -13.87 15.93
CA THR A 161 14.15 -14.92 14.97
C THR A 161 15.31 -15.82 14.59
N ASN A 162 16.52 -15.51 15.03
CA ASN A 162 17.78 -16.19 14.62
C ASN A 162 18.05 -16.15 13.10
N VAL A 163 17.39 -15.23 12.36
CA VAL A 163 17.63 -15.02 10.93
C VAL A 163 18.75 -14.00 10.76
N GLU A 164 19.83 -14.36 10.05
CA GLU A 164 20.97 -13.48 9.87
C GLU A 164 20.61 -12.23 9.08
N TRP A 165 20.99 -11.04 9.58
CA TRP A 165 20.81 -9.76 8.93
C TRP A 165 22.15 -9.04 8.73
N LYS A 166 22.65 -9.02 7.50
CA LYS A 166 23.90 -8.31 7.12
C LYS A 166 23.66 -6.88 6.63
N GLY A 167 22.43 -6.57 6.27
CA GLY A 167 22.05 -5.26 5.74
C GLY A 167 20.94 -5.37 4.71
N ARG A 168 20.45 -4.21 4.27
CA ARG A 168 19.48 -4.15 3.18
C ARG A 168 20.20 -4.30 1.84
N GLU A 169 20.01 -5.44 1.22
CA GLU A 169 20.46 -5.75 -0.15
C GLU A 169 19.24 -5.64 -1.07
N TYR A 170 19.33 -4.80 -2.08
CA TYR A 170 18.25 -4.62 -3.04
C TYR A 170 18.85 -4.38 -4.42
N ASN A 171 18.61 -5.32 -5.33
CA ASN A 171 18.90 -5.18 -6.74
C ASN A 171 17.58 -4.94 -7.50
N PRO A 172 17.38 -3.75 -8.09
CA PRO A 172 16.16 -3.47 -8.86
C PRO A 172 15.98 -4.33 -10.11
N GLU A 173 17.08 -4.89 -10.65
CA GLU A 173 17.09 -5.65 -11.89
C GLU A 173 16.95 -7.16 -11.64
N ASP A 174 17.32 -7.63 -10.45
CA ASP A 174 17.18 -9.03 -10.06
C ASP A 174 16.62 -9.18 -8.63
N PHE A 175 15.34 -9.51 -8.54
CA PHE A 175 14.65 -9.72 -7.27
C PHE A 175 15.17 -10.96 -6.53
N LEU A 176 15.66 -11.97 -7.27
CA LEU A 176 16.11 -13.24 -6.69
C LEU A 176 17.56 -13.19 -6.18
N ASP A 177 18.29 -12.13 -6.48
CA ASP A 177 19.70 -11.91 -6.06
C ASP A 177 19.84 -11.48 -4.58
N GLY A 178 18.83 -11.67 -3.76
CA GLY A 178 18.87 -11.29 -2.34
C GLY A 178 18.69 -12.49 -1.41
N THR A 179 19.12 -12.34 -0.15
CA THR A 179 18.78 -13.32 0.89
C THR A 179 17.26 -13.47 1.04
N PRO A 180 16.71 -14.62 1.49
CA PRO A 180 15.27 -14.81 1.65
C PRO A 180 14.60 -13.68 2.45
N VAL A 181 15.23 -13.18 3.50
CA VAL A 181 14.72 -12.07 4.29
C VAL A 181 14.69 -10.75 3.48
N ASN A 182 15.66 -10.51 2.60
CA ASN A 182 15.66 -9.33 1.73
C ASN A 182 14.59 -9.42 0.63
N GLN A 183 14.35 -10.62 0.08
CA GLN A 183 13.25 -10.86 -0.85
C GLN A 183 11.89 -10.63 -0.17
N ALA A 184 11.67 -11.22 1.01
CA ALA A 184 10.46 -11.04 1.79
C ALA A 184 10.21 -9.57 2.15
N LEU A 185 11.25 -8.84 2.54
CA LEU A 185 11.18 -7.39 2.81
C LEU A 185 10.86 -6.59 1.55
N SER A 186 11.37 -6.98 0.38
CA SER A 186 11.06 -6.32 -0.89
C SER A 186 9.60 -6.52 -1.27
N ALA A 187 9.09 -7.75 -1.18
CA ALA A 187 7.70 -8.07 -1.43
C ALA A 187 6.77 -7.33 -0.44
N GLY A 188 7.07 -7.39 0.86
CA GLY A 188 6.29 -6.69 1.89
C GLY A 188 6.26 -5.17 1.69
N ASN A 189 7.39 -4.56 1.37
CA ASN A 189 7.45 -3.13 1.06
C ASN A 189 6.65 -2.77 -0.21
N ALA A 190 6.69 -3.61 -1.25
CA ALA A 190 5.93 -3.37 -2.47
C ALA A 190 4.42 -3.42 -2.22
N CYS A 191 3.95 -4.42 -1.45
CA CYS A 191 2.55 -4.50 -1.01
C CYS A 191 2.16 -3.26 -0.19
N LEU A 192 3.00 -2.86 0.76
CA LEU A 192 2.75 -1.68 1.60
C LEU A 192 2.69 -0.39 0.78
N TYR A 193 3.57 -0.21 -0.19
CA TYR A 193 3.52 0.94 -1.10
C TYR A 193 2.27 0.92 -1.97
N GLY A 194 1.87 -0.23 -2.48
CA GLY A 194 0.64 -0.39 -3.24
C GLY A 194 -0.58 -0.02 -2.40
N LEU A 195 -0.69 -0.53 -1.19
CA LEU A 195 -1.77 -0.23 -0.26
C LEU A 195 -1.82 1.26 0.10
N ALA A 196 -0.69 1.84 0.51
CA ALA A 196 -0.59 3.25 0.83
C ALA A 196 -0.97 4.13 -0.38
N HIS A 197 -0.49 3.80 -1.59
CA HIS A 197 -0.83 4.52 -2.82
C HIS A 197 -2.34 4.53 -3.08
N SER A 198 -2.99 3.38 -2.95
CA SER A 198 -4.44 3.27 -3.17
C SER A 198 -5.26 4.07 -2.17
N VAL A 199 -4.89 4.02 -0.90
CA VAL A 199 -5.57 4.83 0.13
C VAL A 199 -5.37 6.32 -0.14
N ILE A 200 -4.17 6.75 -0.50
CA ILE A 200 -3.86 8.15 -0.85
C ILE A 200 -4.70 8.60 -2.05
N ALA A 201 -4.75 7.78 -3.11
CA ALA A 201 -5.55 8.05 -4.30
C ALA A 201 -7.05 8.05 -3.99
N ALA A 202 -7.54 7.08 -3.20
CA ALA A 202 -8.93 6.99 -2.78
C ALA A 202 -9.39 8.22 -1.97
N LEU A 203 -8.50 8.80 -1.20
CA LEU A 203 -8.74 10.05 -0.45
C LEU A 203 -8.59 11.31 -1.33
N GLY A 204 -8.23 11.17 -2.60
CA GLY A 204 -8.01 12.27 -3.52
C GLY A 204 -6.73 13.07 -3.26
N CYS A 205 -5.82 12.53 -2.44
CA CYS A 205 -4.51 13.14 -2.19
C CYS A 205 -3.53 12.86 -3.33
N SER A 206 -2.49 13.68 -3.47
CA SER A 206 -1.42 13.45 -4.42
C SER A 206 -0.37 12.49 -3.86
N PRO A 207 -0.03 11.39 -4.55
CA PRO A 207 1.06 10.51 -4.15
C PRO A 207 2.43 11.19 -4.12
N GLY A 208 2.64 12.20 -4.96
CA GLY A 208 3.91 12.92 -5.12
C GLY A 208 4.16 14.04 -4.10
N LEU A 209 3.13 14.56 -3.42
CA LEU A 209 3.26 15.66 -2.46
C LEU A 209 3.63 15.16 -1.06
N GLY A 210 4.87 14.71 -0.88
CA GLY A 210 5.38 14.21 0.40
C GLY A 210 5.85 15.30 1.37
N PHE A 211 5.81 14.99 2.66
CA PHE A 211 6.24 15.86 3.75
C PHE A 211 7.68 15.58 4.16
N VAL A 212 8.08 14.33 4.22
CA VAL A 212 9.45 13.88 4.54
C VAL A 212 10.24 13.63 3.26
N HIS A 213 9.71 12.77 2.37
CA HIS A 213 10.29 12.52 1.05
C HIS A 213 9.83 13.59 0.06
N THR A 214 10.70 13.94 -0.89
CA THR A 214 10.41 14.97 -1.92
C THR A 214 11.14 14.66 -3.21
N GLY A 215 10.57 15.12 -4.33
CA GLY A 215 11.20 15.00 -5.64
C GLY A 215 10.94 13.68 -6.36
N HIS A 216 10.08 12.81 -5.82
CA HIS A 216 9.67 11.56 -6.43
C HIS A 216 8.14 11.53 -6.58
N ASP A 217 7.63 10.91 -7.64
CA ASP A 217 6.20 10.76 -7.92
C ASP A 217 5.41 10.04 -6.82
N ARG A 218 6.09 9.26 -5.97
CA ARG A 218 5.56 8.52 -4.81
C ARG A 218 6.06 9.03 -3.46
N SER A 219 6.49 10.27 -3.37
CA SER A 219 7.05 10.84 -2.12
C SER A 219 6.10 10.68 -0.92
N PHE A 220 4.82 10.97 -1.08
CA PHE A 220 3.83 10.82 0.00
C PHE A 220 3.49 9.34 0.29
N VAL A 221 3.57 8.48 -0.72
CA VAL A 221 3.42 7.03 -0.52
C VAL A 221 4.50 6.49 0.40
N TYR A 222 5.75 6.91 0.20
CA TYR A 222 6.86 6.53 1.08
C TYR A 222 6.66 7.06 2.49
N ASP A 223 6.21 8.32 2.63
CA ASP A 223 5.93 8.92 3.92
C ASP A 223 4.89 8.11 4.72
N VAL A 224 3.79 7.73 4.09
CA VAL A 224 2.72 6.95 4.73
C VAL A 224 3.18 5.52 5.02
N ALA A 225 3.83 4.87 4.05
CA ALA A 225 4.32 3.51 4.23
C ALA A 225 5.33 3.39 5.36
N ASP A 226 6.19 4.41 5.55
CA ASP A 226 7.19 4.42 6.61
C ASP A 226 6.61 4.37 8.02
N LEU A 227 5.34 4.75 8.20
CA LEU A 227 4.64 4.61 9.48
C LEU A 227 4.52 3.13 9.90
N TYR A 228 4.43 2.21 8.95
CA TYR A 228 4.14 0.78 9.16
C TYR A 228 5.32 -0.15 8.89
N LYS A 229 6.43 0.35 8.33
CA LYS A 229 7.60 -0.49 7.97
C LYS A 229 8.19 -1.27 9.15
N ALA A 230 8.14 -0.72 10.36
CA ALA A 230 8.68 -1.41 11.54
C ALA A 230 7.92 -2.71 11.85
N GLU A 231 6.59 -2.71 11.65
CA GLU A 231 5.73 -3.88 11.86
C GLU A 231 5.95 -4.92 10.75
N SER A 232 6.06 -4.48 9.49
CA SER A 232 6.33 -5.38 8.36
C SER A 232 7.67 -6.09 8.49
N VAL A 233 8.70 -5.45 9.03
CA VAL A 233 10.02 -6.06 9.30
C VAL A 233 9.92 -7.23 10.27
N SER A 234 9.18 -7.09 11.37
CA SER A 234 8.99 -8.17 12.33
C SER A 234 8.33 -9.39 11.70
N TYR A 235 7.27 -9.17 10.90
CA TYR A 235 6.55 -10.23 10.22
C TYR A 235 7.41 -10.97 9.17
N THR A 236 8.17 -10.24 8.36
CA THR A 236 9.02 -10.83 7.33
C THR A 236 10.17 -11.67 7.91
N HIS A 237 10.75 -11.27 9.05
CA HIS A 237 11.76 -12.06 9.74
C HIS A 237 11.18 -13.35 10.33
N LEU A 238 9.95 -13.31 10.88
CA LEU A 238 9.28 -14.53 11.37
C LEU A 238 9.01 -15.50 10.23
N ARG A 239 8.52 -15.04 9.10
CA ARG A 239 8.27 -15.88 7.92
C ARG A 239 9.55 -16.46 7.32
N ALA A 240 10.63 -15.69 7.26
CA ALA A 240 11.91 -16.19 6.79
C ALA A 240 12.45 -17.34 7.68
N HIS A 241 12.25 -17.24 8.99
CA HIS A 241 12.61 -18.33 9.92
C HIS A 241 11.80 -19.61 9.68
N GLU A 242 10.49 -19.50 9.39
CA GLU A 242 9.64 -20.65 9.08
C GLU A 242 10.09 -21.37 7.80
N THR A 243 10.53 -20.63 6.78
CA THR A 243 11.00 -21.22 5.50
C THR A 243 12.40 -21.78 5.53
N GLU A 244 13.23 -21.42 6.52
CA GLU A 244 14.56 -22.02 6.71
C GLU A 244 14.51 -23.28 7.60
N ALA A 245 13.38 -23.53 8.27
CA ALA A 245 13.18 -24.69 9.17
C ALA A 245 12.54 -25.91 8.49
N ASP A 246 12.02 -25.78 7.26
CA ASP A 246 11.51 -26.84 6.41
C ASP A 246 12.56 -27.28 5.36
#